data_6bc086de376a720031a9731acdcb907a
#
_entry.id   6bc086de376a720031a9731acdcb907a
#
_cell.length_a   1.000
_cell.length_b   1.000
_cell.length_c   1.000
_cell.angle_alpha   90.00
_cell.angle_beta   90.00
_cell.angle_gamma   90.00
#
_symmetry.space_group_name_H-M   'P 1'
#
loop_
_entity.id
_entity.type
_entity.pdbx_description
1 polymer ?
#
loop_
_entity_poly.entity_id
_entity_poly.type
_entity_poly.pdbx_seq_one_letter_code
_entity_poly.pdbx_strand_id
1 'polypeptide(L)'
;FKLSVVDWQNQQQVLCNVFNQRDFMIQPFLESVVEEGEYSLFYFGGEYSHAIKKVPQKGDFRVQEEHGGSLHSVVVDKEQLDIATKALSAMPYEALYARVDLVRQNNNWAIMELELIEPSLYFNLDTQSPVRFVEALVKAHEATQ
;
A
#
# COMPACT_ATOMS: atom_id res chain seq x y z
N PHE A 1 -11.57 4.54 -11.65
CA PHE A 1 -11.72 5.78 -12.45
C PHE A 1 -11.02 6.93 -11.74
N LYS A 2 -10.19 7.70 -12.45
CA LYS A 2 -9.76 9.04 -12.04
C LYS A 2 -10.59 10.04 -12.83
N LEU A 3 -11.30 10.93 -12.14
CA LEU A 3 -12.21 11.90 -12.75
C LEU A 3 -11.95 13.29 -12.18
N SER A 4 -11.93 14.30 -13.03
CA SER A 4 -12.05 15.69 -12.59
C SER A 4 -13.49 15.99 -12.15
N VAL A 5 -13.72 17.09 -11.45
CA VAL A 5 -15.07 17.52 -11.06
C VAL A 5 -15.95 17.75 -12.29
N VAL A 6 -15.37 18.27 -13.37
CA VAL A 6 -16.09 18.51 -14.64
C VAL A 6 -16.45 17.18 -15.31
N ASP A 7 -15.50 16.24 -15.35
CA ASP A 7 -15.75 14.91 -15.93
C ASP A 7 -16.79 14.13 -15.13
N TRP A 8 -16.78 14.25 -13.81
CA TRP A 8 -17.80 13.68 -12.94
C TRP A 8 -19.21 14.13 -13.35
N GLN A 9 -19.40 15.44 -13.54
CA GLN A 9 -20.70 16.00 -13.95
C GLN A 9 -21.16 15.48 -15.32
N ASN A 10 -20.24 15.33 -16.27
CA ASN A 10 -20.51 14.87 -17.62
C ASN A 10 -20.73 13.34 -17.70
N GLN A 11 -20.20 12.57 -16.74
CA GLN A 11 -20.23 11.11 -16.78
C GLN A 11 -21.17 10.47 -15.75
N GLN A 12 -22.03 11.25 -15.10
CA GLN A 12 -22.93 10.76 -14.04
C GLN A 12 -23.74 9.52 -14.47
N GLN A 13 -24.31 9.54 -15.68
CA GLN A 13 -25.10 8.42 -16.17
C GLN A 13 -24.28 7.14 -16.34
N VAL A 14 -23.05 7.25 -16.84
CA VAL A 14 -22.13 6.12 -17.01
C VAL A 14 -21.74 5.55 -15.65
N LEU A 15 -21.41 6.42 -14.70
CA LEU A 15 -21.03 6.03 -13.34
C LEU A 15 -22.22 5.36 -12.60
N CYS A 16 -23.41 5.92 -12.71
CA CYS A 16 -24.61 5.30 -12.15
C CYS A 16 -24.82 3.89 -12.73
N ASN A 17 -24.68 3.71 -14.04
CA ASN A 17 -24.85 2.40 -14.67
C ASN A 17 -23.79 1.38 -14.20
N VAL A 18 -22.56 1.83 -13.92
CA VAL A 18 -21.47 0.96 -13.43
C VAL A 18 -21.64 0.61 -11.96
N PHE A 19 -22.07 1.55 -11.13
CA PHE A 19 -22.05 1.43 -9.67
C PHE A 19 -23.42 1.19 -9.00
N ASN A 20 -24.53 1.16 -9.76
CA ASN A 20 -25.86 0.97 -9.21
C ASN A 20 -26.10 -0.43 -8.59
N GLN A 21 -25.24 -1.40 -8.87
CA GLN A 21 -25.39 -2.79 -8.44
C GLN A 21 -24.23 -3.29 -7.56
N ARG A 22 -23.32 -2.41 -7.12
CA ARG A 22 -22.20 -2.78 -6.27
C ARG A 22 -21.75 -1.63 -5.38
N ASP A 23 -21.18 -1.97 -4.23
CA ASP A 23 -20.55 -0.99 -3.37
C ASP A 23 -19.29 -0.42 -4.03
N PHE A 24 -18.98 0.82 -3.69
CA PHE A 24 -17.80 1.52 -4.20
C PHE A 24 -17.26 2.53 -3.18
N MET A 25 -16.01 2.88 -3.32
CA MET A 25 -15.38 3.95 -2.56
C MET A 25 -15.07 5.14 -3.46
N ILE A 26 -15.16 6.33 -2.90
CA ILE A 26 -14.69 7.57 -3.52
C ILE A 26 -13.66 8.19 -2.58
N GLN A 27 -12.51 8.53 -3.13
CA GLN A 27 -11.46 9.22 -2.38
C GLN A 27 -10.87 10.35 -3.22
N PRO A 28 -10.36 11.42 -2.59
CA PRO A 28 -9.62 12.46 -3.28
C PRO A 28 -8.37 11.86 -3.95
N PHE A 29 -8.08 12.30 -5.16
CA PHE A 29 -6.83 11.95 -5.80
C PHE A 29 -5.69 12.78 -5.17
N LEU A 30 -4.60 12.11 -4.80
CA LEU A 30 -3.40 12.75 -4.27
C LEU A 30 -2.35 12.82 -5.38
N GLU A 31 -2.02 14.03 -5.80
CA GLU A 31 -1.01 14.27 -6.86
C GLU A 31 0.38 13.75 -6.45
N SER A 32 0.67 13.68 -5.15
CA SER A 32 1.90 13.11 -4.61
C SER A 32 2.17 11.67 -5.06
N VAL A 33 1.13 10.90 -5.37
CA VAL A 33 1.30 9.54 -5.95
C VAL A 33 2.06 9.62 -7.28
N VAL A 34 1.78 10.64 -8.10
CA VAL A 34 2.42 10.84 -9.40
C VAL A 34 3.75 11.57 -9.26
N GLU A 35 3.84 12.55 -8.36
CA GLU A 35 5.01 13.39 -8.19
C GLU A 35 6.12 12.72 -7.38
N GLU A 36 5.74 12.05 -6.29
CA GLU A 36 6.69 11.42 -5.37
C GLU A 36 6.65 9.87 -5.47
N GLY A 37 5.46 9.30 -5.63
CA GLY A 37 5.23 7.85 -5.60
C GLY A 37 4.58 7.38 -4.31
N GLU A 38 4.42 6.06 -4.19
CA GLU A 38 3.83 5.36 -3.05
C GLU A 38 4.90 4.54 -2.34
N TYR A 39 4.89 4.54 -1.01
CA TYR A 39 5.82 3.80 -0.17
C TYR A 39 5.11 2.60 0.44
N SER A 40 5.61 1.40 0.17
CA SER A 40 5.10 0.16 0.74
C SER A 40 6.04 -0.33 1.83
N LEU A 41 5.53 -0.44 3.05
CA LEU A 41 6.24 -0.94 4.22
C LEU A 41 5.76 -2.36 4.55
N PHE A 42 6.67 -3.30 4.67
CA PHE A 42 6.39 -4.71 4.88
C PHE A 42 6.67 -5.12 6.32
N TYR A 43 5.74 -5.84 6.90
CA TYR A 43 5.80 -6.35 8.26
C TYR A 43 5.55 -7.86 8.27
N PHE A 44 6.33 -8.59 9.08
CA PHE A 44 6.20 -10.02 9.28
C PHE A 44 6.09 -10.32 10.77
N GLY A 45 4.99 -10.96 11.20
CA GLY A 45 4.71 -11.18 12.62
C GLY A 45 4.69 -9.89 13.44
N GLY A 46 4.23 -8.77 12.86
CA GLY A 46 4.21 -7.44 13.49
C GLY A 46 5.54 -6.68 13.45
N GLU A 47 6.63 -7.32 13.04
CA GLU A 47 7.97 -6.70 12.97
C GLU A 47 8.24 -6.10 11.59
N TYR A 48 8.79 -4.88 11.54
CA TYR A 48 9.18 -4.23 10.30
C TYR A 48 10.28 -5.02 9.58
N SER A 49 10.10 -5.25 8.29
CA SER A 49 11.05 -5.99 7.46
C SER A 49 11.84 -5.09 6.52
N HIS A 50 11.16 -4.45 5.59
CA HIS A 50 11.76 -3.64 4.53
C HIS A 50 10.73 -2.67 3.95
N ALA A 51 11.16 -1.79 3.08
CA ALA A 51 10.25 -0.92 2.33
C ALA A 51 10.71 -0.73 0.89
N ILE A 52 9.74 -0.48 0.04
CA ILE A 52 9.96 -0.09 -1.36
C ILE A 52 9.21 1.20 -1.67
N LYS A 53 9.67 1.90 -2.68
CA LYS A 53 8.97 3.01 -3.30
C LYS A 53 8.52 2.60 -4.69
N LYS A 54 7.25 2.79 -4.98
CA LYS A 54 6.61 2.55 -6.27
C LYS A 54 6.41 3.90 -6.94
N VAL A 55 6.92 4.08 -8.15
CA VAL A 55 6.76 5.32 -8.93
C VAL A 55 6.04 4.97 -10.23
N PRO A 56 4.90 5.61 -10.52
CA PRO A 56 4.15 5.33 -11.72
C PRO A 56 4.90 5.75 -12.97
N GLN A 57 4.57 5.14 -14.10
CA GLN A 57 5.08 5.58 -15.40
C GLN A 57 4.58 6.99 -15.72
N LYS A 58 5.40 7.77 -16.42
CA LYS A 58 5.03 9.13 -16.84
C LYS A 58 3.71 9.12 -17.63
N GLY A 59 2.73 9.87 -17.12
CA GLY A 59 1.39 9.96 -17.72
C GLY A 59 0.38 8.94 -17.19
N ASP A 60 0.77 8.06 -16.28
CA ASP A 60 -0.13 7.18 -15.52
C ASP A 60 -0.12 7.56 -14.02
N PHE A 61 -1.11 7.13 -13.28
CA PHE A 61 -1.18 7.27 -11.81
C PHE A 61 -1.09 5.92 -11.12
N ARG A 62 -1.15 4.81 -11.87
CA ARG A 62 -1.05 3.46 -11.33
C ARG A 62 0.41 3.12 -11.09
N VAL A 63 0.71 2.72 -9.87
CA VAL A 63 2.07 2.43 -9.40
C VAL A 63 2.50 0.98 -9.61
N GLN A 64 1.59 0.12 -10.07
CA GLN A 64 1.85 -1.31 -10.27
C GLN A 64 2.81 -1.53 -11.44
N GLU A 65 3.64 -2.56 -11.31
CA GLU A 65 4.66 -2.95 -12.29
C GLU A 65 4.06 -3.29 -13.66
N GLU A 66 2.87 -3.91 -13.68
CA GLU A 66 2.13 -4.27 -14.90
C GLU A 66 1.74 -3.03 -15.74
N HIS A 67 1.75 -1.86 -15.12
CA HIS A 67 1.48 -0.58 -15.77
C HIS A 67 2.75 0.24 -16.04
N GLY A 68 3.94 -0.41 -15.98
CA GLY A 68 5.22 0.22 -16.26
C GLY A 68 5.76 1.09 -15.11
N GLY A 69 5.22 0.93 -13.91
CA GLY A 69 5.76 1.53 -12.69
C GLY A 69 7.18 1.03 -12.39
N SER A 70 7.99 1.85 -11.76
CA SER A 70 9.32 1.46 -11.28
C SER A 70 9.32 1.23 -9.77
N LEU A 71 10.11 0.24 -9.33
CA LEU A 71 10.22 -0.20 -7.95
C LEU A 71 11.64 0.03 -7.45
N HIS A 72 11.77 0.61 -6.26
CA HIS A 72 13.06 0.89 -5.65
C HIS A 72 13.05 0.53 -4.17
N SER A 73 14.06 -0.21 -3.70
CA SER A 73 14.30 -0.35 -2.26
C SER A 73 14.59 1.01 -1.65
N VAL A 74 14.00 1.30 -0.50
CA VAL A 74 14.16 2.59 0.19
C VAL A 74 14.32 2.39 1.69
N VAL A 75 14.97 3.36 2.32
CA VAL A 75 14.97 3.50 3.78
C VAL A 75 13.86 4.49 4.14
N VAL A 76 12.98 4.09 5.05
CA VAL A 76 11.88 4.92 5.53
C VAL A 76 12.29 5.64 6.82
N ASP A 77 11.65 6.78 7.05
CA ASP A 77 11.88 7.56 8.25
C ASP A 77 11.02 7.08 9.44
N LYS A 78 11.29 7.67 10.62
CA LYS A 78 10.58 7.33 11.85
C LYS A 78 9.10 7.65 11.77
N GLU A 79 8.69 8.71 11.09
CA GLU A 79 7.29 9.11 10.98
C GLU A 79 6.49 8.08 10.17
N GLN A 80 7.06 7.57 9.08
CA GLN A 80 6.47 6.49 8.28
C GLN A 80 6.30 5.22 9.11
N LEU A 81 7.32 4.82 9.86
CA LEU A 81 7.26 3.66 10.75
C LEU A 81 6.22 3.82 11.85
N ASP A 82 6.16 4.99 12.49
CA ASP A 82 5.19 5.28 13.55
C ASP A 82 3.75 5.19 13.04
N ILE A 83 3.47 5.72 11.85
CA ILE A 83 2.13 5.67 11.23
C ILE A 83 1.76 4.23 10.86
N ALA A 84 2.67 3.50 10.22
CA ALA A 84 2.41 2.11 9.83
C ALA A 84 2.20 1.23 11.08
N THR A 85 3.02 1.38 12.11
CA THR A 85 2.87 0.64 13.37
C THR A 85 1.54 0.96 14.07
N LYS A 86 1.10 2.22 14.06
CA LYS A 86 -0.22 2.58 14.60
C LYS A 86 -1.37 1.93 13.83
N ALA A 87 -1.26 1.86 12.50
CA ALA A 87 -2.27 1.19 11.68
C ALA A 87 -2.37 -0.30 12.02
N LEU A 88 -1.24 -0.98 12.14
CA LEU A 88 -1.20 -2.39 12.51
C LEU A 88 -1.73 -2.63 13.93
N SER A 89 -1.37 -1.77 14.88
CA SER A 89 -1.85 -1.86 16.27
C SER A 89 -3.35 -1.61 16.41
N ALA A 90 -3.99 -0.96 15.45
CA ALA A 90 -5.43 -0.73 15.43
C ALA A 90 -6.23 -1.93 14.89
N MET A 91 -5.57 -2.94 14.33
CA MET A 91 -6.23 -4.16 13.86
C MET A 91 -6.72 -5.00 15.05
N PRO A 92 -7.88 -5.67 14.92
CA PRO A 92 -8.42 -6.52 15.97
C PRO A 92 -7.73 -7.89 16.09
N TYR A 93 -6.74 -8.19 15.24
CA TYR A 93 -6.01 -9.46 15.18
C TYR A 93 -4.58 -9.23 14.72
N GLU A 94 -3.70 -10.16 15.07
CA GLU A 94 -2.34 -10.19 14.56
C GLU A 94 -2.31 -10.85 13.16
N ALA A 95 -1.53 -10.27 12.26
CA ALA A 95 -1.32 -10.81 10.92
C ALA A 95 0.09 -11.38 10.81
N LEU A 96 0.22 -12.54 10.14
CA LEU A 96 1.54 -13.12 9.84
C LEU A 96 2.37 -12.17 8.97
N TYR A 97 1.72 -11.50 8.05
CA TYR A 97 2.32 -10.48 7.20
C TYR A 97 1.34 -9.33 6.95
N ALA A 98 1.88 -8.15 6.72
CA ALA A 98 1.10 -6.99 6.32
C ALA A 98 1.95 -6.08 5.41
N ARG A 99 1.28 -5.40 4.48
CA ARG A 99 1.84 -4.31 3.71
C ARG A 99 1.06 -3.03 4.00
N VAL A 100 1.76 -2.00 4.42
CA VAL A 100 1.18 -0.67 4.67
C VAL A 100 1.67 0.27 3.58
N ASP A 101 0.75 0.73 2.75
CA ASP A 101 1.04 1.65 1.66
C ASP A 101 0.79 3.09 2.11
N LEU A 102 1.82 3.93 1.99
CA LEU A 102 1.83 5.32 2.43
C LEU A 102 2.07 6.27 1.26
N VAL A 103 1.42 7.40 1.31
CA VAL A 103 1.63 8.52 0.37
C VAL A 103 1.77 9.82 1.12
N ARG A 104 2.40 10.81 0.49
CA ARG A 104 2.46 12.17 1.01
C ARG A 104 1.12 12.87 0.83
N GLN A 105 0.57 13.40 1.92
CA GLN A 105 -0.59 14.28 1.90
C GLN A 105 -0.23 15.62 2.54
N ASN A 106 -0.04 16.65 1.74
CA ASN A 106 0.60 17.89 2.15
C ASN A 106 2.01 17.59 2.71
N ASN A 107 2.29 17.97 3.95
CA ASN A 107 3.57 17.72 4.61
C ASN A 107 3.56 16.47 5.53
N ASN A 108 2.46 15.71 5.55
CA ASN A 108 2.29 14.53 6.42
C ASN A 108 2.21 13.26 5.59
N TRP A 109 2.32 12.09 6.23
CA TRP A 109 2.04 10.81 5.63
C TRP A 109 0.58 10.42 5.82
N ALA A 110 -0.01 9.82 4.79
CA ALA A 110 -1.34 9.23 4.83
C ALA A 110 -1.29 7.76 4.41
N ILE A 111 -2.12 6.93 5.03
CA ILE A 111 -2.30 5.53 4.64
C ILE A 111 -3.17 5.50 3.39
N MET A 112 -2.66 4.89 2.33
CA MET A 112 -3.41 4.59 1.12
C MET A 112 -4.11 3.25 1.23
N GLU A 113 -3.39 2.25 1.73
CA GLU A 113 -3.87 0.88 1.82
C GLU A 113 -3.21 0.15 2.97
N LEU A 114 -3.96 -0.79 3.57
CA LEU A 114 -3.45 -1.82 4.46
C LEU A 114 -3.80 -3.17 3.84
N GLU A 115 -2.82 -3.82 3.24
CA GLU A 115 -3.02 -5.07 2.51
C GLU A 115 -2.57 -6.26 3.37
N LEU A 116 -3.54 -7.15 3.65
CA LEU A 116 -3.40 -8.28 4.57
C LEU A 116 -3.63 -9.63 3.88
N ILE A 117 -4.11 -9.62 2.64
CA ILE A 117 -4.44 -10.80 1.86
C ILE A 117 -3.69 -10.76 0.54
N GLU A 118 -2.78 -11.72 0.35
CA GLU A 118 -1.97 -11.92 -0.88
C GLU A 118 -1.20 -10.68 -1.42
N PRO A 119 -0.60 -9.81 -0.58
CA PRO A 119 0.24 -8.74 -1.09
C PRO A 119 1.45 -9.31 -1.85
N SER A 120 1.85 -8.63 -2.91
CA SER A 120 3.21 -8.83 -3.44
C SER A 120 4.22 -8.41 -2.38
N LEU A 121 5.10 -9.32 -1.95
CA LEU A 121 6.05 -9.10 -0.86
C LEU A 121 7.41 -8.59 -1.33
N TYR A 122 7.64 -8.55 -2.64
CA TYR A 122 8.85 -8.01 -3.29
C TYR A 122 10.17 -8.51 -2.69
N PHE A 123 10.25 -9.80 -2.41
CA PHE A 123 11.45 -10.46 -1.89
C PHE A 123 12.71 -10.27 -2.74
N ASN A 124 12.52 -10.01 -4.02
CA ASN A 124 13.59 -9.70 -4.96
C ASN A 124 14.25 -8.33 -4.72
N LEU A 125 13.63 -7.43 -3.95
CA LEU A 125 14.13 -6.10 -3.65
C LEU A 125 14.81 -5.99 -2.26
N ASP A 126 14.72 -7.06 -1.44
CA ASP A 126 15.45 -7.17 -0.18
C ASP A 126 15.82 -8.64 0.07
N THR A 127 17.10 -8.97 -0.04
CA THR A 127 17.60 -10.35 0.00
C THR A 127 17.45 -11.02 1.37
N GLN A 128 17.21 -10.27 2.44
CA GLN A 128 17.00 -10.79 3.79
C GLN A 128 15.52 -10.94 4.15
N SER A 129 14.64 -10.36 3.38
CA SER A 129 13.20 -10.44 3.66
C SER A 129 12.61 -11.85 3.61
N PRO A 130 13.05 -12.78 2.72
CA PRO A 130 12.58 -14.17 2.78
C PRO A 130 12.94 -14.85 4.11
N VAL A 131 14.13 -14.59 4.65
CA VAL A 131 14.56 -15.18 5.93
C VAL A 131 13.69 -14.66 7.07
N ARG A 132 13.48 -13.33 7.15
CA ARG A 132 12.59 -12.72 8.15
C ARG A 132 11.16 -13.25 8.06
N PHE A 133 10.66 -13.49 6.84
CA PHE A 133 9.34 -14.07 6.65
C PHE A 133 9.25 -15.49 7.20
N VAL A 134 10.24 -16.35 6.91
CA VAL A 134 10.29 -17.72 7.42
C VAL A 134 10.41 -17.75 8.94
N GLU A 135 11.22 -16.87 9.53
CA GLU A 135 11.34 -16.75 11.00
C GLU A 135 9.99 -16.37 11.64
N ALA A 136 9.24 -15.43 11.05
CA ALA A 136 7.91 -15.06 11.52
C ALA A 136 6.91 -16.22 11.38
N LEU A 137 6.96 -16.97 10.28
CA LEU A 137 6.11 -18.15 10.04
C LEU A 137 6.38 -19.24 11.09
N VAL A 138 7.64 -19.53 11.39
CA VAL A 138 8.02 -20.54 12.39
C VAL A 138 7.52 -20.11 13.78
N LYS A 139 7.75 -18.87 14.18
CA LYS A 139 7.24 -18.33 15.46
C LYS A 139 5.72 -18.44 15.57
N ALA A 140 4.99 -18.09 14.50
CA ALA A 140 3.54 -18.18 14.48
C ALA A 140 3.06 -19.64 14.61
N HIS A 141 3.74 -20.59 13.97
CA HIS A 141 3.43 -22.02 14.07
C HIS A 141 3.66 -22.55 15.51
N GLU A 142 4.79 -22.21 16.11
CA GLU A 142 5.11 -22.62 17.49
C GLU A 142 4.11 -22.08 18.51
N ALA A 143 3.61 -20.85 18.30
CA ALA A 143 2.61 -20.24 19.19
C ALA A 143 1.21 -20.89 19.11
N THR A 144 0.94 -21.71 18.09
CA THR A 144 -0.35 -22.42 17.91
C THR A 144 -0.36 -23.86 18.42
N GLN A 145 0.78 -24.35 18.94
CA GLN A 145 0.92 -25.68 19.54
C GLN A 145 0.79 -25.63 21.06
#